data_d68c63287a7e542461fdd59f088a646a
#
_entry.id   d68c63287a7e542461fdd59f088a646a
#
_cell.length_a   1.000
_cell.length_b   1.000
_cell.length_c   1.000
_cell.angle_alpha   90.00
_cell.angle_beta   90.00
_cell.angle_gamma   90.00
#
_symmetry.space_group_name_H-M   'P 1'
#
loop_
_entity.id
_entity.type
_entity.pdbx_description
1 polymer ?
#
loop_
_entity_poly.entity_id
_entity_poly.type
_entity_poly.pdbx_seq_one_letter_code
_entity_poly.pdbx_strand_id
1 'polypeptide(L)'
;INILAASDGVLVPMQCEFYALEGLSQLLKTVDVVRRRINPKLEVAKVLLTMYDPRNRLTSQVQQEVEAYFGAKVAKTVIPRNVRLSEAPSFGEPAVTRFPTSRGAGAYRDFVAEVLSR
;
A
#
# COMPACT_ATOMS: atom_id res chain seq x y z
N ILE A 1 -11.34 13.47 3.11
CA ILE A 1 -12.54 13.20 3.93
C ILE A 1 -13.72 12.77 3.08
N ASN A 2 -13.99 13.49 1.99
CA ASN A 2 -15.13 13.13 1.12
C ASN A 2 -14.98 11.73 0.52
N ILE A 3 -13.77 11.37 0.10
CA ILE A 3 -13.50 10.03 -0.44
C ILE A 3 -13.73 8.96 0.63
N LEU A 4 -13.22 9.20 1.84
CA LEU A 4 -13.36 8.25 2.95
C LEU A 4 -14.81 8.10 3.38
N ALA A 5 -15.58 9.18 3.36
CA ALA A 5 -17.01 9.13 3.71
C ALA A 5 -17.80 8.23 2.74
N ALA A 6 -17.40 8.17 1.48
CA ALA A 6 -18.07 7.38 0.44
C ALA A 6 -17.49 5.97 0.28
N SER A 7 -16.41 5.63 0.98
CA SER A 7 -15.70 4.36 0.78
C SER A 7 -16.17 3.30 1.78
N ASP A 8 -16.11 2.04 1.37
CA ASP A 8 -16.37 0.89 2.26
C ASP A 8 -15.10 0.40 2.93
N GLY A 9 -13.96 0.54 2.26
CA GLY A 9 -12.67 0.13 2.79
C GLY A 9 -11.55 0.97 2.20
N VAL A 10 -10.39 0.93 2.85
CA VAL A 10 -9.21 1.69 2.44
C VAL A 10 -8.07 0.75 2.14
N LEU A 11 -7.48 0.88 0.95
CA LEU A 11 -6.22 0.25 0.60
C LEU A 11 -5.11 1.28 0.83
N VAL A 12 -4.14 0.96 1.68
CA VAL A 12 -3.09 1.90 2.07
C VAL A 12 -1.76 1.45 1.46
N PRO A 13 -1.29 2.11 0.40
CA PRO A 13 0.08 1.91 -0.05
C PRO A 13 1.04 2.63 0.89
N MET A 14 2.04 1.92 1.39
CA MET A 14 3.00 2.45 2.32
C MET A 14 4.41 2.24 1.80
N GLN A 15 5.13 3.33 1.55
CA GLN A 15 6.54 3.25 1.19
C GLN A 15 7.37 2.85 2.41
N CYS A 16 8.34 1.96 2.22
CA CYS A 16 9.21 1.50 3.29
C CYS A 16 10.31 2.55 3.56
N GLU A 17 9.92 3.69 4.10
CA GLU A 17 10.78 4.84 4.38
C GLU A 17 10.72 5.22 5.86
N PHE A 18 11.65 6.08 6.28
CA PHE A 18 11.79 6.48 7.67
C PHE A 18 10.51 7.08 8.28
N TYR A 19 9.78 7.89 7.50
CA TYR A 19 8.56 8.55 7.99
C TYR A 19 7.28 7.77 7.70
N ALA A 20 7.38 6.55 7.23
CA ALA A 20 6.22 5.75 6.84
C ALA A 20 5.23 5.56 8.01
N LEU A 21 5.75 5.24 9.19
CA LEU A 21 4.92 4.99 10.37
C LEU A 21 4.23 6.24 10.87
N GLU A 22 4.89 7.40 10.78
CA GLU A 22 4.28 8.68 11.16
C GLU A 22 3.11 9.03 10.24
N GLY A 23 3.28 8.90 8.94
CA GLY A 23 2.22 9.12 7.97
C GLY A 23 1.05 8.17 8.17
N LEU A 24 1.35 6.91 8.46
CA LEU A 24 0.32 5.91 8.77
C LEU A 24 -0.48 6.28 10.01
N SER A 25 0.20 6.72 11.08
CA SER A 25 -0.47 7.14 12.31
C SER A 25 -1.46 8.27 12.06
N GLN A 26 -1.08 9.27 11.25
CA GLN A 26 -1.97 10.37 10.88
C GLN A 26 -3.17 9.89 10.06
N LEU A 27 -2.94 9.00 9.10
CA LEU A 27 -4.02 8.43 8.29
C LEU A 27 -5.01 7.66 9.17
N LEU A 28 -4.53 6.88 10.12
CA LEU A 28 -5.39 6.12 11.03
C LEU A 28 -6.26 7.04 11.88
N LYS A 29 -5.73 8.16 12.32
CA LYS A 29 -6.54 9.16 13.06
C LYS A 29 -7.65 9.72 12.18
N THR A 30 -7.36 10.03 10.93
CA THR A 30 -8.37 10.52 9.99
C THR A 30 -9.45 9.47 9.73
N VAL A 31 -9.05 8.23 9.48
CA VAL A 31 -9.99 7.12 9.28
C VAL A 31 -10.89 6.94 10.51
N ASP A 32 -10.33 7.00 11.71
CA ASP A 32 -11.08 6.84 12.94
C ASP A 32 -12.11 7.94 13.11
N VAL A 33 -11.76 9.20 12.84
CA VAL A 33 -12.70 10.33 12.90
C VAL A 33 -13.84 10.14 11.91
N VAL A 34 -13.54 9.77 10.67
CA VAL A 34 -14.58 9.55 9.64
C VAL A 34 -15.47 8.37 10.04
N ARG A 35 -14.89 7.29 10.54
CA ARG A 35 -15.66 6.12 10.99
C ARG A 35 -16.67 6.48 12.09
N ARG A 36 -16.25 7.28 13.06
CA ARG A 36 -17.11 7.63 14.18
C ARG A 36 -18.22 8.60 13.82
N ARG A 37 -17.95 9.55 12.92
CA ARG A 37 -18.85 10.68 12.67
C ARG A 37 -19.66 10.57 11.40
N ILE A 38 -19.12 9.89 10.36
CA ILE A 38 -19.70 9.94 9.02
C ILE A 38 -19.99 8.55 8.48
N ASN A 39 -19.02 7.63 8.58
CA ASN A 39 -19.12 6.32 7.94
C ASN A 39 -18.65 5.20 8.88
N PRO A 40 -19.57 4.63 9.67
CA PRO A 40 -19.20 3.59 10.65
C PRO A 40 -18.72 2.26 10.00
N LYS A 41 -18.95 2.06 8.71
CA LYS A 41 -18.51 0.86 8.00
C LYS A 41 -17.08 0.98 7.46
N LEU A 42 -16.49 2.16 7.52
CA LEU A 42 -15.14 2.39 6.99
C LEU A 42 -14.09 1.60 7.79
N GLU A 43 -13.24 0.88 7.09
CA GLU A 43 -12.11 0.17 7.72
C GLU A 43 -10.91 0.12 6.77
N VAL A 44 -9.72 -0.10 7.34
CA VAL A 44 -8.53 -0.38 6.55
C VAL A 44 -8.63 -1.83 6.09
N ALA A 45 -8.78 -2.03 4.79
CA ALA A 45 -8.94 -3.37 4.20
C ALA A 45 -7.60 -4.07 4.01
N LYS A 46 -6.62 -3.36 3.44
CA LYS A 46 -5.29 -3.89 3.17
C LYS A 46 -4.24 -2.78 3.28
N VAL A 47 -3.04 -3.16 3.71
CA VAL A 47 -1.84 -2.32 3.67
C VAL A 47 -0.87 -2.96 2.68
N LEU A 48 -0.45 -2.20 1.68
CA LEU A 48 0.49 -2.65 0.66
C LEU A 48 1.84 -1.98 0.87
N LEU A 49 2.88 -2.78 1.13
CA LEU A 49 4.23 -2.25 1.27
C LEU A 49 4.83 -2.02 -0.13
N THR A 50 5.26 -0.78 -0.37
CA THR A 50 5.88 -0.38 -1.63
C THR A 50 7.32 0.04 -1.40
N MET A 51 8.08 0.21 -2.46
CA MET A 51 9.51 0.54 -2.38
C MET A 51 10.27 -0.47 -1.51
N TYR A 52 9.87 -1.73 -1.57
CA TYR A 52 10.42 -2.80 -0.74
C TYR A 52 11.82 -3.18 -1.24
N ASP A 53 12.81 -3.10 -0.35
CA ASP A 53 14.17 -3.53 -0.62
C ASP A 53 14.62 -4.44 0.54
N PRO A 54 14.72 -5.75 0.30
CA PRO A 54 15.06 -6.70 1.36
C PRO A 54 16.47 -6.52 1.93
N ARG A 55 17.34 -5.79 1.21
CA ARG A 55 18.69 -5.50 1.66
C ARG A 55 18.77 -4.33 2.64
N ASN A 56 17.69 -3.56 2.78
CA ASN A 56 17.64 -2.38 3.63
C ASN A 56 17.02 -2.73 4.98
N ARG A 57 17.74 -2.47 6.08
CA ARG A 57 17.24 -2.72 7.43
C ARG A 57 15.97 -1.95 7.75
N LEU A 58 15.86 -0.73 7.23
CA LEU A 58 14.68 0.10 7.45
C LEU A 58 13.42 -0.58 6.90
N THR A 59 13.53 -1.20 5.73
CA THR A 59 12.43 -1.97 5.14
C THR A 59 11.94 -3.07 6.08
N SER A 60 12.87 -3.84 6.65
CA SER A 60 12.52 -4.90 7.59
C SER A 60 11.89 -4.36 8.87
N GLN A 61 12.39 -3.25 9.39
CA GLN A 61 11.83 -2.62 10.59
C GLN A 61 10.42 -2.11 10.34
N VAL A 62 10.18 -1.43 9.23
CA VAL A 62 8.85 -0.94 8.86
C VAL A 62 7.88 -2.11 8.70
N GLN A 63 8.31 -3.16 8.01
CA GLN A 63 7.48 -4.35 7.81
C GLN A 63 7.09 -4.98 9.14
N GLN A 64 8.05 -5.19 10.05
CA GLN A 64 7.77 -5.80 11.34
C GLN A 64 6.78 -4.99 12.17
N GLU A 65 6.94 -3.68 12.22
CA GLU A 65 6.05 -2.83 13.00
C GLU A 65 4.65 -2.76 12.40
N VAL A 66 4.56 -2.69 11.07
CA VAL A 66 3.26 -2.68 10.38
C VAL A 66 2.55 -4.02 10.56
N GLU A 67 3.26 -5.13 10.45
CA GLU A 67 2.67 -6.45 10.67
C GLU A 67 2.23 -6.66 12.12
N ALA A 68 2.98 -6.13 13.07
CA ALA A 68 2.60 -6.19 14.47
C ALA A 68 1.31 -5.43 14.75
N TYR A 69 1.07 -4.33 14.02
CA TYR A 69 -0.11 -3.50 14.22
C TYR A 69 -1.33 -4.01 13.45
N PHE A 70 -1.16 -4.40 12.18
CA PHE A 70 -2.27 -4.76 11.30
C PHE A 70 -2.46 -6.27 11.10
N GLY A 71 -1.43 -7.06 11.37
CA GLY A 71 -1.52 -8.52 11.22
C GLY A 71 -1.91 -8.95 9.82
N ALA A 72 -3.01 -9.66 9.69
CA ALA A 72 -3.47 -10.23 8.42
C ALA A 72 -3.89 -9.18 7.38
N LYS A 73 -4.07 -7.91 7.78
CA LYS A 73 -4.42 -6.84 6.84
C LYS A 73 -3.23 -6.40 5.99
N VAL A 74 -2.01 -6.71 6.40
CA VAL A 74 -0.83 -6.46 5.56
C VAL A 74 -0.86 -7.44 4.41
N ALA A 75 -0.79 -6.93 3.18
CA ALA A 75 -0.78 -7.76 1.99
C ALA A 75 0.46 -8.67 1.97
N LYS A 76 0.30 -9.89 1.52
CA LYS A 76 1.43 -10.82 1.33
C LYS A 76 2.32 -10.36 0.19
N THR A 77 1.73 -9.76 -0.83
CA THR A 77 2.46 -9.16 -1.94
C THR A 77 3.14 -7.87 -1.50
N VAL A 78 4.38 -7.67 -1.91
CA VAL A 78 5.11 -6.41 -1.72
C VAL A 78 5.50 -5.86 -3.08
N ILE A 79 5.55 -4.53 -3.20
CA ILE A 79 5.98 -3.88 -4.44
C ILE A 79 7.46 -3.52 -4.28
N PRO A 80 8.35 -4.15 -5.04
CA PRO A 80 9.78 -3.89 -4.90
C PRO A 80 10.15 -2.52 -5.44
N ARG A 81 11.26 -1.98 -4.94
CA ARG A 81 11.87 -0.81 -5.53
C ARG A 81 12.30 -1.17 -6.95
N ASN A 82 11.73 -0.48 -7.95
CA ASN A 82 11.91 -0.85 -9.34
C ASN A 82 11.95 0.40 -10.23
N VAL A 83 13.05 0.54 -10.98
CA VAL A 83 13.28 1.68 -11.86
C VAL A 83 12.18 1.78 -12.94
N ARG A 84 11.66 0.64 -13.42
CA ARG A 84 10.62 0.62 -14.44
C ARG A 84 9.32 1.28 -13.97
N LEU A 85 8.99 1.15 -12.69
CA LEU A 85 7.83 1.85 -12.13
C LEU A 85 8.02 3.37 -12.16
N SER A 86 9.25 3.83 -11.91
CA SER A 86 9.59 5.25 -11.97
C SER A 86 9.65 5.78 -13.39
N GLU A 87 10.02 4.94 -14.37
CA GLU A 87 10.14 5.31 -15.77
C GLU A 87 8.81 5.35 -16.51
N ALA A 88 7.85 4.51 -16.12
CA ALA A 88 6.59 4.37 -16.85
C ALA A 88 5.87 5.71 -17.11
N PRO A 89 5.77 6.65 -16.16
CA PRO A 89 5.14 7.93 -16.43
C PRO A 89 5.80 8.75 -17.54
N SER A 90 7.10 8.57 -17.77
CA SER A 90 7.84 9.24 -18.85
C SER A 90 7.31 8.87 -20.23
N PHE A 91 6.71 7.68 -20.37
CA PHE A 91 6.12 7.18 -21.60
C PHE A 91 4.62 7.42 -21.68
N GLY A 92 4.02 8.01 -20.62
CA GLY A 92 2.58 8.23 -20.57
C GLY A 92 1.78 6.94 -20.43
N GLU A 93 2.39 5.85 -20.00
CA GLU A 93 1.75 4.55 -19.84
C GLU A 93 1.97 3.97 -18.45
N PRO A 94 1.04 3.17 -17.89
CA PRO A 94 1.29 2.43 -16.67
C PRO A 94 2.35 1.33 -16.91
N ALA A 95 3.06 0.97 -15.83
CA ALA A 95 4.14 -0.03 -15.91
C ALA A 95 3.63 -1.38 -16.41
N VAL A 96 2.41 -1.78 -16.03
CA VAL A 96 1.83 -3.06 -16.47
C VAL A 96 1.63 -3.13 -17.98
N THR A 97 1.51 -1.99 -18.65
CA THR A 97 1.39 -1.89 -20.11
C THR A 97 2.74 -1.69 -20.77
N ARG A 98 3.55 -0.76 -20.26
CA ARG A 98 4.83 -0.41 -20.89
C ARG A 98 5.93 -1.42 -20.60
N PHE A 99 5.98 -1.91 -19.36
CA PHE A 99 7.00 -2.86 -18.91
C PHE A 99 6.33 -4.10 -18.28
N PRO A 100 5.60 -4.89 -19.07
CA PRO A 100 4.78 -5.98 -18.52
C PRO A 100 5.61 -7.11 -17.88
N THR A 101 6.87 -7.26 -18.26
CA THR A 101 7.76 -8.29 -17.70
C THR A 101 8.61 -7.79 -16.55
N SER A 102 8.50 -6.51 -16.17
CA SER A 102 9.24 -5.97 -15.03
C SER A 102 8.76 -6.55 -13.71
N ARG A 103 9.64 -6.58 -12.70
CA ARG A 103 9.29 -7.05 -11.36
C ARG A 103 8.19 -6.20 -10.74
N GLY A 104 8.24 -4.87 -10.95
CA GLY A 104 7.22 -3.97 -10.43
C GLY A 104 5.85 -4.24 -11.02
N ALA A 105 5.75 -4.41 -12.33
CA ALA A 105 4.49 -4.72 -12.99
C ALA A 105 3.93 -6.07 -12.52
N GLY A 106 4.79 -7.09 -12.40
CA GLY A 106 4.40 -8.39 -11.88
C GLY A 106 3.86 -8.31 -10.46
N ALA A 107 4.53 -7.54 -9.60
CA ALA A 107 4.12 -7.36 -8.21
C ALA A 107 2.73 -6.70 -8.12
N TYR A 108 2.44 -5.69 -8.93
CA TYR A 108 1.11 -5.07 -8.93
C TYR A 108 0.04 -6.03 -9.43
N ARG A 109 0.32 -6.84 -10.44
CA ARG A 109 -0.62 -7.88 -10.87
C ARG A 109 -0.90 -8.88 -9.75
N ASP A 110 0.14 -9.30 -9.02
CA ASP A 110 -0.01 -10.21 -7.88
C ASP A 110 -0.85 -9.59 -6.78
N PHE A 111 -0.67 -8.30 -6.50
CA PHE A 111 -1.46 -7.59 -5.50
C PHE A 111 -2.93 -7.54 -5.90
N VAL A 112 -3.23 -7.24 -7.16
CA VAL A 112 -4.62 -7.23 -7.64
C VAL A 112 -5.25 -8.60 -7.48
N ALA A 113 -4.54 -9.67 -7.83
CA ALA A 113 -5.01 -11.04 -7.65
C ALA A 113 -5.27 -11.34 -6.16
N GLU A 114 -4.40 -10.91 -5.27
CA GLU A 114 -4.57 -11.09 -3.82
C GLU A 114 -5.84 -10.40 -3.31
N VAL A 115 -6.08 -9.17 -3.73
CA VAL A 115 -7.27 -8.40 -3.34
C VAL A 115 -8.55 -9.06 -3.85
N LEU A 116 -8.53 -9.52 -5.10
CA LEU A 116 -9.72 -10.13 -5.72
C LEU A 116 -10.04 -11.53 -5.19
N SER A 117 -9.05 -12.22 -4.63
CA SER A 117 -9.21 -13.60 -4.15
C SER A 117 -9.81 -13.72 -2.75
N ARG A 118 -9.96 -12.61 -2.05
CA ARG A 118 -10.44 -12.64 -0.67
C ARG A 118 -11.96 -12.77 -0.55
#